data_51a2a04e7c7f4ef853aa0e4c90397720
#
_entry.id   51a2a04e7c7f4ef853aa0e4c90397720
#
_cell.length_a   1.000
_cell.length_b   1.000
_cell.length_c   1.000
_cell.angle_alpha   90.00
_cell.angle_beta   90.00
_cell.angle_gamma   90.00
#
_symmetry.space_group_name_H-M   'P 1'
#
loop_
_entity.id
_entity.type
_entity.pdbx_description
1 polymer ?
#
loop_
_entity_poly.entity_id
_entity_poly.type
_entity_poly.pdbx_seq_one_letter_code
_entity_poly.pdbx_strand_id
1 'polypeptide(L)'
;MKKPLVIALMAGVFLSSCIKDYIGHPGEEPDKGLLGLKFTKIGTFINGAGDEGFAEISAYDDKTKRLFIVNPNDGEVSVWDISNPSSAVKQSGISLTGTPNSVDVHEGVLAVAVENPNKQANGSIALYDIESLQLLETYTAGALPDMVTFSPNGKYIVAANEGEPNDDYTVDPEGSITVIDLKKKEI
;
A
#
# COMPACT_ATOMS: atom_id res chain seq x y z
N MET A 1 10.21 27.66 -58.53
CA MET A 1 8.95 27.69 -57.79
C MET A 1 9.03 26.67 -56.65
N LYS A 2 9.22 27.13 -55.43
CA LYS A 2 9.32 26.28 -54.22
C LYS A 2 7.95 26.18 -53.57
N LYS A 3 7.42 24.97 -53.43
CA LYS A 3 6.16 24.68 -52.73
C LYS A 3 6.40 24.73 -51.19
N PRO A 4 5.55 25.36 -50.39
CA PRO A 4 5.65 25.31 -48.95
C PRO A 4 5.18 23.95 -48.41
N LEU A 5 5.98 23.40 -47.50
CA LEU A 5 5.67 22.19 -46.71
C LEU A 5 4.68 22.59 -45.59
N VAL A 6 3.46 22.08 -45.69
CA VAL A 6 2.49 22.25 -44.59
C VAL A 6 2.77 21.17 -43.56
N ILE A 7 3.30 21.57 -42.41
CA ILE A 7 3.42 20.69 -41.23
C ILE A 7 2.07 20.72 -40.52
N ALA A 8 1.32 19.63 -40.62
CA ALA A 8 0.11 19.41 -39.82
C ALA A 8 0.54 19.06 -38.38
N LEU A 9 0.31 20.01 -37.48
CA LEU A 9 0.48 19.80 -36.05
C LEU A 9 -0.70 18.96 -35.56
N MET A 10 -0.49 17.65 -35.35
CA MET A 10 -1.46 16.82 -34.65
C MET A 10 -1.45 17.19 -33.17
N ALA A 11 -2.44 17.96 -32.73
CA ALA A 11 -2.72 18.18 -31.33
C ALA A 11 -3.27 16.89 -30.75
N GLY A 12 -2.46 16.19 -29.94
CA GLY A 12 -2.91 15.05 -29.15
C GLY A 12 -3.94 15.51 -28.13
N VAL A 13 -5.18 15.04 -28.30
CA VAL A 13 -6.22 15.23 -27.29
C VAL A 13 -5.92 14.25 -26.16
N PHE A 14 -5.30 14.73 -25.11
CA PHE A 14 -5.23 14.01 -23.84
C PHE A 14 -6.64 13.99 -23.24
N LEU A 15 -7.26 12.84 -23.21
CA LEU A 15 -8.50 12.58 -22.49
C LEU A 15 -8.19 12.60 -20.99
N SER A 16 -8.16 13.77 -20.40
CA SER A 16 -8.22 13.97 -18.95
C SER A 16 -9.69 13.90 -18.53
N SER A 17 -10.18 12.70 -18.22
CA SER A 17 -11.61 12.50 -17.95
C SER A 17 -12.01 12.55 -16.48
N CYS A 18 -11.11 12.90 -15.54
CA CYS A 18 -11.46 12.89 -14.11
C CYS A 18 -11.15 14.17 -13.33
N ILE A 19 -10.67 15.24 -13.95
CA ILE A 19 -10.31 16.47 -13.22
C ILE A 19 -11.09 17.71 -13.68
N LYS A 20 -11.98 17.58 -14.66
CA LYS A 20 -12.63 18.75 -15.28
C LYS A 20 -13.66 19.46 -14.41
N ASP A 21 -14.15 18.82 -13.37
CA ASP A 21 -15.15 19.40 -12.47
C ASP A 21 -14.56 20.12 -11.24
N TYR A 22 -13.22 20.15 -11.12
CA TYR A 22 -12.53 20.75 -9.96
C TYR A 22 -11.71 22.01 -10.27
N ILE A 23 -11.63 22.43 -11.52
CA ILE A 23 -10.98 23.67 -11.88
C ILE A 23 -12.08 24.70 -12.11
N GLY A 24 -12.43 25.45 -11.06
CA GLY A 24 -13.30 26.61 -11.15
C GLY A 24 -12.80 27.59 -12.22
N HIS A 25 -13.72 28.32 -12.87
CA HIS A 25 -13.37 29.34 -13.84
C HIS A 25 -12.47 30.40 -13.19
N PRO A 26 -11.55 31.05 -13.97
CA PRO A 26 -10.73 32.12 -13.44
C PRO A 26 -11.60 33.25 -12.89
N GLY A 27 -11.62 33.40 -11.56
CA GLY A 27 -12.43 34.39 -10.86
C GLY A 27 -13.49 33.87 -9.91
N GLU A 28 -13.75 32.56 -9.90
CA GLU A 28 -14.56 31.94 -8.85
C GLU A 28 -13.64 31.46 -7.71
N GLU A 29 -13.97 31.87 -6.47
CA GLU A 29 -13.39 31.26 -5.28
C GLU A 29 -13.67 29.76 -5.32
N PRO A 30 -12.69 28.87 -5.01
CA PRO A 30 -12.93 27.45 -4.99
C PRO A 30 -14.12 27.18 -4.07
N ASP A 31 -15.08 26.41 -4.59
CA ASP A 31 -16.29 26.03 -3.85
C ASP A 31 -15.89 25.49 -2.46
N LYS A 32 -16.25 26.26 -1.43
CA LYS A 32 -16.04 25.90 -0.02
C LYS A 32 -16.92 24.71 0.40
N GLY A 33 -17.66 24.11 -0.58
CA GLY A 33 -18.78 23.22 -0.34
C GLY A 33 -18.41 21.79 0.07
N LEU A 34 -17.28 21.22 -0.32
CA LEU A 34 -17.14 19.79 -0.10
C LEU A 34 -16.32 19.39 1.10
N LEU A 35 -15.30 20.08 1.57
CA LEU A 35 -14.54 19.59 2.71
C LEU A 35 -13.94 20.67 3.64
N GLY A 36 -13.82 21.93 3.26
CA GLY A 36 -13.13 22.94 4.08
C GLY A 36 -11.73 22.52 4.56
N LEU A 37 -11.14 21.50 3.93
CA LEU A 37 -9.87 20.88 4.31
C LEU A 37 -8.72 21.69 3.71
N LYS A 38 -7.79 22.06 4.57
CA LYS A 38 -6.51 22.63 4.16
C LYS A 38 -5.42 21.58 4.33
N PHE A 39 -4.74 21.24 3.25
CA PHE A 39 -3.61 20.31 3.29
C PHE A 39 -2.31 21.09 3.43
N THR A 40 -1.45 20.62 4.36
CA THR A 40 -0.12 21.17 4.56
C THR A 40 0.85 19.99 4.69
N LYS A 41 1.89 19.97 3.83
CA LYS A 41 2.98 19.00 3.99
C LYS A 41 3.80 19.38 5.22
N ILE A 42 3.89 18.48 6.21
CA ILE A 42 4.53 18.70 7.49
C ILE A 42 5.88 17.99 7.65
N GLY A 43 6.19 17.03 6.77
CA GLY A 43 7.46 16.30 6.81
C GLY A 43 7.73 15.50 5.55
N THR A 44 8.97 15.06 5.42
CA THR A 44 9.44 14.05 4.47
C THR A 44 10.63 13.36 5.12
N PHE A 45 10.67 12.04 5.06
CA PHE A 45 11.81 11.25 5.54
C PHE A 45 12.11 10.12 4.54
N ILE A 46 13.34 9.59 4.60
CA ILE A 46 13.84 8.58 3.67
C ILE A 46 13.81 7.23 4.38
N ASN A 47 13.11 6.25 3.81
CA ASN A 47 13.01 4.90 4.37
C ASN A 47 14.17 3.98 3.96
N GLY A 48 14.86 4.27 2.88
CA GLY A 48 16.03 3.53 2.37
C GLY A 48 16.79 4.35 1.35
N ALA A 49 17.93 3.86 0.88
CA ALA A 49 18.76 4.52 -0.13
C ALA A 49 19.08 3.53 -1.26
N GLY A 50 18.73 3.89 -2.49
CA GLY A 50 18.97 3.07 -3.69
C GLY A 50 17.98 3.40 -4.81
N ASP A 51 18.08 2.64 -5.89
CA ASP A 51 17.28 2.84 -7.10
C ASP A 51 16.00 2.00 -7.11
N GLU A 52 15.71 1.25 -6.04
CA GLU A 52 14.59 0.30 -5.94
C GLU A 52 13.62 0.66 -4.80
N GLY A 53 12.44 0.00 -4.76
CA GLY A 53 11.34 0.27 -3.84
C GLY A 53 11.66 0.01 -2.37
N PHE A 54 11.99 1.05 -1.63
CA PHE A 54 12.17 1.00 -0.16
C PHE A 54 10.96 1.51 0.62
N ALA A 55 9.93 2.00 -0.07
CA ALA A 55 8.70 2.49 0.54
C ALA A 55 7.56 2.40 -0.48
N GLU A 56 6.63 1.48 -0.26
CA GLU A 56 5.50 1.27 -1.15
C GLU A 56 4.17 1.54 -0.43
N ILE A 57 3.62 0.54 0.23
CA ILE A 57 2.36 0.67 0.98
C ILE A 57 2.66 1.04 2.43
N SER A 58 1.82 1.89 3.01
CA SER A 58 1.96 2.27 4.40
C SER A 58 0.62 2.23 5.14
N ALA A 59 0.69 1.90 6.45
CA ALA A 59 -0.44 1.96 7.37
C ALA A 59 -0.04 2.74 8.63
N TYR A 60 -0.97 3.53 9.16
CA TYR A 60 -0.75 4.37 10.33
C TYR A 60 -1.65 3.96 11.49
N ASP A 61 -1.06 3.77 12.67
CA ASP A 61 -1.81 3.58 13.90
C ASP A 61 -1.83 4.86 14.74
N ASP A 62 -3.03 5.39 14.95
CA ASP A 62 -3.21 6.64 15.69
C ASP A 62 -2.92 6.51 17.19
N LYS A 63 -3.05 5.33 17.79
CA LYS A 63 -2.81 5.13 19.24
C LYS A 63 -1.31 5.18 19.55
N THR A 64 -0.51 4.41 18.82
CA THR A 64 0.94 4.34 19.03
C THR A 64 1.72 5.42 18.28
N LYS A 65 1.05 6.16 17.36
CA LYS A 65 1.69 7.12 16.43
C LYS A 65 2.76 6.46 15.56
N ARG A 66 2.61 5.17 15.27
CA ARG A 66 3.51 4.41 14.42
C ARG A 66 3.03 4.39 12.99
N LEU A 67 3.97 4.51 12.08
CA LEU A 67 3.79 4.30 10.66
C LEU A 67 4.52 3.01 10.28
N PHE A 68 3.81 2.08 9.66
CA PHE A 68 4.33 0.83 9.14
C PHE A 68 4.48 0.99 7.63
N ILE A 69 5.65 0.71 7.08
CA ILE A 69 5.96 0.92 5.67
C ILE A 69 6.51 -0.38 5.09
N VAL A 70 5.88 -0.88 4.04
CA VAL A 70 6.38 -2.01 3.27
C VAL A 70 7.70 -1.63 2.61
N ASN A 71 8.72 -2.44 2.85
CA ASN A 71 10.04 -2.37 2.23
C ASN A 71 10.34 -3.73 1.59
N PRO A 72 9.88 -3.98 0.36
CA PRO A 72 10.02 -5.29 -0.29
C PRO A 72 11.49 -5.63 -0.56
N ASN A 73 12.32 -4.63 -0.83
CA ASN A 73 13.72 -4.82 -1.17
C ASN A 73 14.55 -5.42 -0.03
N ASP A 74 14.25 -5.04 1.22
CA ASP A 74 14.90 -5.59 2.41
C ASP A 74 14.11 -6.77 3.04
N GLY A 75 12.94 -7.14 2.50
CA GLY A 75 12.05 -8.12 3.11
C GLY A 75 11.56 -7.69 4.50
N GLU A 76 11.30 -6.41 4.69
CA GLU A 76 11.01 -5.80 5.98
C GLU A 76 9.73 -4.95 5.92
N VAL A 77 8.96 -4.93 7.01
CA VAL A 77 8.07 -3.82 7.31
C VAL A 77 8.82 -2.86 8.23
N SER A 78 9.19 -1.70 7.70
CA SER A 78 9.85 -0.65 8.47
C SER A 78 8.86 0.03 9.41
N VAL A 79 9.26 0.26 10.66
CA VAL A 79 8.43 0.91 11.68
C VAL A 79 9.02 2.26 12.04
N TRP A 80 8.19 3.30 11.96
CA TRP A 80 8.56 4.67 12.26
C TRP A 80 7.67 5.26 13.35
N ASP A 81 8.26 5.92 14.33
CA ASP A 81 7.55 6.80 15.25
C ASP A 81 7.36 8.17 14.57
N ILE A 82 6.11 8.55 14.36
CA ILE A 82 5.73 9.84 13.80
C ILE A 82 4.90 10.67 14.78
N SER A 83 5.08 10.48 16.07
CA SER A 83 4.51 11.36 17.12
C SER A 83 4.88 12.83 16.88
N ASN A 84 6.07 13.07 16.32
CA ASN A 84 6.44 14.33 15.69
C ASN A 84 6.69 14.12 14.18
N PRO A 85 5.70 14.35 13.31
CA PRO A 85 5.84 14.05 11.90
C PRO A 85 6.86 14.94 11.15
N SER A 86 7.29 16.07 11.76
CA SER A 86 8.40 16.87 11.21
C SER A 86 9.77 16.27 11.51
N SER A 87 9.84 15.29 12.42
CA SER A 87 11.07 14.62 12.88
C SER A 87 10.77 13.16 13.19
N ALA A 88 10.37 12.41 12.17
CA ALA A 88 10.08 10.98 12.27
C ALA A 88 11.34 10.19 12.65
N VAL A 89 11.18 9.16 13.48
CA VAL A 89 12.28 8.31 13.98
C VAL A 89 12.05 6.87 13.59
N LYS A 90 12.98 6.28 12.80
CA LYS A 90 12.93 4.85 12.47
C LYS A 90 13.17 4.03 13.74
N GLN A 91 12.28 3.07 13.97
CA GLN A 91 12.38 2.06 15.02
C GLN A 91 12.84 0.71 14.45
N SER A 92 12.85 -0.34 15.27
CA SER A 92 13.09 -1.70 14.78
C SER A 92 11.99 -2.13 13.82
N GLY A 93 12.36 -2.65 12.64
CA GLY A 93 11.42 -3.21 11.68
C GLY A 93 11.03 -4.65 12.00
N ILE A 94 10.10 -5.18 11.23
CA ILE A 94 9.66 -6.58 11.22
C ILE A 94 10.28 -7.26 10.01
N SER A 95 11.26 -8.15 10.21
CA SER A 95 11.85 -8.94 9.12
C SER A 95 10.97 -10.15 8.80
N LEU A 96 10.82 -10.44 7.52
CA LEU A 96 9.95 -11.49 6.97
C LEU A 96 10.78 -12.51 6.17
N THR A 97 10.26 -13.72 6.04
CA THR A 97 10.91 -14.76 5.21
C THR A 97 10.51 -14.69 3.74
N GLY A 98 9.45 -13.93 3.42
CA GLY A 98 8.98 -13.62 2.07
C GLY A 98 8.97 -12.12 1.85
N THR A 99 8.53 -11.70 0.67
CA THR A 99 8.43 -10.28 0.32
C THR A 99 7.13 -9.69 0.86
N PRO A 100 7.16 -8.65 1.70
CA PRO A 100 5.95 -7.93 2.08
C PRO A 100 5.47 -7.07 0.91
N ASN A 101 4.19 -7.14 0.58
CA ASN A 101 3.58 -6.36 -0.50
C ASN A 101 2.58 -5.32 0.02
N SER A 102 1.88 -5.61 1.12
CA SER A 102 0.87 -4.71 1.66
C SER A 102 0.75 -4.82 3.17
N VAL A 103 0.30 -3.73 3.79
CA VAL A 103 0.03 -3.65 5.23
C VAL A 103 -1.27 -2.90 5.50
N ASP A 104 -1.97 -3.29 6.55
CA ASP A 104 -3.08 -2.53 7.13
C ASP A 104 -3.11 -2.70 8.65
N VAL A 105 -3.69 -1.74 9.37
CA VAL A 105 -3.77 -1.74 10.84
C VAL A 105 -5.20 -1.59 11.33
N HIS A 106 -5.55 -2.35 12.35
CA HIS A 106 -6.84 -2.21 13.03
C HIS A 106 -6.73 -2.63 14.50
N GLU A 107 -7.16 -1.75 15.41
CA GLU A 107 -7.28 -2.01 16.86
C GLU A 107 -6.09 -2.74 17.49
N GLY A 108 -4.86 -2.33 17.19
CA GLY A 108 -3.66 -2.90 17.80
C GLY A 108 -3.07 -4.10 17.06
N VAL A 109 -3.63 -4.45 15.90
CA VAL A 109 -3.14 -5.52 15.03
C VAL A 109 -2.65 -4.94 13.71
N LEU A 110 -1.46 -5.33 13.28
CA LEU A 110 -0.93 -5.11 11.94
C LEU A 110 -1.12 -6.40 11.13
N ALA A 111 -1.76 -6.29 9.98
CA ALA A 111 -1.82 -7.35 8.97
C ALA A 111 -0.77 -7.05 7.88
N VAL A 112 -0.04 -8.08 7.47
CA VAL A 112 0.97 -8.01 6.41
C VAL A 112 0.67 -9.06 5.36
N ALA A 113 0.51 -8.66 4.11
CA ALA A 113 0.49 -9.58 2.97
C ALA A 113 1.92 -9.94 2.61
N VAL A 114 2.24 -11.24 2.61
CA VAL A 114 3.59 -11.76 2.42
C VAL A 114 3.61 -12.72 1.24
N GLU A 115 4.31 -12.34 0.19
CA GLU A 115 4.58 -13.20 -0.96
C GLU A 115 5.51 -14.36 -0.56
N ASN A 116 5.25 -15.55 -1.11
CA ASN A 116 6.15 -16.69 -0.97
C ASN A 116 7.42 -16.44 -1.81
N PRO A 117 8.62 -16.83 -1.33
CA PRO A 117 9.84 -16.79 -2.16
C PRO A 117 9.72 -17.51 -3.50
N ASN A 118 8.86 -18.53 -3.59
CA ASN A 118 8.37 -19.07 -4.87
C ASN A 118 7.05 -18.36 -5.20
N LYS A 119 7.09 -17.37 -6.09
CA LYS A 119 5.96 -16.49 -6.46
C LYS A 119 4.68 -17.23 -6.86
N GLN A 120 4.81 -18.44 -7.46
CA GLN A 120 3.69 -19.26 -7.88
C GLN A 120 3.11 -20.12 -6.75
N ALA A 121 3.77 -20.18 -5.60
CA ALA A 121 3.24 -20.84 -4.42
C ALA A 121 2.36 -19.91 -3.58
N ASN A 122 1.50 -20.49 -2.74
CA ASN A 122 0.68 -19.74 -1.82
C ASN A 122 1.53 -18.86 -0.89
N GLY A 123 1.14 -17.59 -0.80
CA GLY A 123 1.66 -16.66 0.17
C GLY A 123 0.92 -16.76 1.51
N SER A 124 1.03 -15.72 2.32
CA SER A 124 0.41 -15.68 3.64
C SER A 124 -0.02 -14.27 4.05
N ILE A 125 -0.94 -14.20 5.02
CA ILE A 125 -1.25 -13.01 5.78
C ILE A 125 -0.73 -13.23 7.20
N ALA A 126 0.29 -12.44 7.59
CA ALA A 126 0.88 -12.49 8.91
C ALA A 126 0.32 -11.37 9.79
N LEU A 127 -0.09 -11.70 11.00
CA LEU A 127 -0.64 -10.76 11.98
C LEU A 127 0.37 -10.50 13.09
N TYR A 128 0.58 -9.23 13.40
CA TYR A 128 1.49 -8.79 14.45
C TYR A 128 0.78 -7.89 15.45
N ASP A 129 1.17 -7.98 16.71
CA ASP A 129 0.84 -6.99 17.72
C ASP A 129 1.64 -5.71 17.45
N ILE A 130 0.98 -4.56 17.35
CA ILE A 130 1.63 -3.30 16.93
C ILE A 130 2.48 -2.65 18.02
N GLU A 131 2.31 -3.01 19.30
CA GLU A 131 3.12 -2.48 20.39
C GLU A 131 4.43 -3.27 20.54
N SER A 132 4.31 -4.59 20.65
CA SER A 132 5.45 -5.51 20.85
C SER A 132 6.13 -5.94 19.55
N LEU A 133 5.50 -5.78 18.41
CA LEU A 133 5.92 -6.26 17.08
C LEU A 133 6.08 -7.79 17.03
N GLN A 134 5.42 -8.52 17.92
CA GLN A 134 5.46 -9.98 17.97
C GLN A 134 4.43 -10.57 17.00
N LEU A 135 4.82 -11.63 16.32
CA LEU A 135 3.92 -12.41 15.47
C LEU A 135 2.81 -13.03 16.35
N LEU A 136 1.57 -12.78 16.00
CA LEU A 136 0.38 -13.34 16.64
C LEU A 136 -0.09 -14.62 15.94
N GLU A 137 -0.26 -14.55 14.63
CA GLU A 137 -0.79 -15.65 13.83
C GLU A 137 -0.43 -15.47 12.34
N THR A 138 -0.49 -16.55 11.58
CA THR A 138 -0.27 -16.56 10.12
C THR A 138 -1.35 -17.39 9.45
N TYR A 139 -1.96 -16.85 8.40
CA TYR A 139 -2.97 -17.51 7.57
C TYR A 139 -2.43 -17.71 6.16
N THR A 140 -2.71 -18.88 5.57
CA THR A 140 -2.40 -19.13 4.16
C THR A 140 -3.28 -18.24 3.27
N ALA A 141 -2.68 -17.57 2.32
CA ALA A 141 -3.35 -16.82 1.25
C ALA A 141 -3.21 -17.56 -0.10
N GLY A 142 -3.74 -16.95 -1.18
CA GLY A 142 -3.42 -17.40 -2.55
C GLY A 142 -1.98 -17.05 -2.95
N ALA A 143 -1.62 -17.34 -4.21
CA ALA A 143 -0.32 -16.96 -4.75
C ALA A 143 -0.26 -15.45 -4.94
N LEU A 144 0.86 -14.85 -4.60
CA LEU A 144 1.13 -13.42 -4.72
C LEU A 144 0.04 -12.55 -4.05
N PRO A 145 -0.12 -12.59 -2.70
CA PRO A 145 -1.00 -11.65 -2.02
C PRO A 145 -0.38 -10.25 -2.11
N ASP A 146 -1.06 -9.36 -2.81
CA ASP A 146 -0.55 -8.01 -3.13
C ASP A 146 -1.24 -6.90 -2.33
N MET A 147 -2.49 -7.09 -1.94
CA MET A 147 -3.26 -6.12 -1.16
C MET A 147 -3.92 -6.79 0.03
N VAL A 148 -3.83 -6.16 1.21
CA VAL A 148 -4.53 -6.59 2.43
C VAL A 148 -5.27 -5.41 3.07
N THR A 149 -6.46 -5.67 3.62
CA THR A 149 -7.22 -4.66 4.38
C THR A 149 -8.11 -5.30 5.43
N PHE A 150 -8.33 -4.60 6.53
CA PHE A 150 -9.37 -4.92 7.49
C PHE A 150 -10.74 -4.41 7.03
N SER A 151 -11.78 -5.15 7.33
CA SER A 151 -13.13 -4.58 7.26
C SER A 151 -13.27 -3.44 8.29
N PRO A 152 -14.13 -2.43 8.06
CA PRO A 152 -14.26 -1.27 8.96
C PRO A 152 -14.59 -1.62 10.42
N ASN A 153 -15.19 -2.78 10.67
CA ASN A 153 -15.51 -3.27 12.01
C ASN A 153 -14.46 -4.24 12.57
N GLY A 154 -13.32 -4.42 11.87
CA GLY A 154 -12.23 -5.32 12.27
C GLY A 154 -12.57 -6.81 12.28
N LYS A 155 -13.75 -7.21 11.82
CA LYS A 155 -14.18 -8.61 11.87
C LYS A 155 -13.49 -9.49 10.83
N TYR A 156 -13.22 -8.93 9.67
CA TYR A 156 -12.62 -9.64 8.55
C TYR A 156 -11.32 -8.98 8.11
N ILE A 157 -10.40 -9.81 7.62
CA ILE A 157 -9.30 -9.38 6.77
C ILE A 157 -9.58 -9.92 5.37
N VAL A 158 -9.35 -9.07 4.36
CA VAL A 158 -9.46 -9.43 2.95
C VAL A 158 -8.13 -9.18 2.28
N ALA A 159 -7.67 -10.14 1.48
CA ALA A 159 -6.49 -9.98 0.66
C ALA A 159 -6.81 -10.34 -0.79
N ALA A 160 -6.30 -9.52 -1.73
CA ALA A 160 -6.27 -9.84 -3.14
C ALA A 160 -4.95 -10.56 -3.46
N ASN A 161 -5.06 -11.69 -4.14
CA ASN A 161 -3.93 -12.50 -4.58
C ASN A 161 -3.88 -12.43 -6.11
N GLU A 162 -2.81 -11.91 -6.69
CA GLU A 162 -2.71 -11.68 -8.13
C GLU A 162 -2.56 -12.97 -8.92
N GLY A 163 -1.74 -13.91 -8.44
CA GLY A 163 -1.55 -15.20 -9.11
C GLY A 163 -0.79 -15.05 -10.43
N GLU A 164 0.40 -14.48 -10.41
CA GLU A 164 1.21 -14.30 -11.63
C GLU A 164 1.83 -15.61 -12.15
N PRO A 165 1.86 -15.81 -13.49
CA PRO A 165 2.57 -16.92 -14.08
C PRO A 165 4.08 -16.80 -13.90
N ASN A 166 4.79 -17.94 -14.00
CA ASN A 166 6.24 -17.93 -14.14
C ASN A 166 6.67 -17.48 -15.55
N ASP A 167 7.96 -17.19 -15.75
CA ASP A 167 8.51 -16.58 -16.98
C ASP A 167 8.21 -17.39 -18.26
N ASP A 168 8.10 -18.71 -18.16
CA ASP A 168 7.84 -19.60 -19.29
C ASP A 168 6.35 -20.02 -19.40
N TYR A 169 5.46 -19.48 -18.56
CA TYR A 169 4.03 -19.77 -18.51
C TYR A 169 3.69 -21.26 -18.32
N THR A 170 4.58 -22.02 -17.68
CA THR A 170 4.32 -23.44 -17.37
C THR A 170 3.59 -23.62 -16.03
N VAL A 171 3.66 -22.62 -15.15
CA VAL A 171 2.92 -22.54 -13.89
C VAL A 171 2.23 -21.19 -13.85
N ASP A 172 0.89 -21.20 -13.78
CA ASP A 172 0.04 -20.03 -13.82
C ASP A 172 -1.04 -20.15 -12.74
N PRO A 173 -0.77 -19.72 -11.51
CA PRO A 173 -1.75 -19.77 -10.43
C PRO A 173 -2.87 -18.77 -10.67
N GLU A 174 -4.09 -19.16 -10.29
CA GLU A 174 -5.27 -18.30 -10.44
C GLU A 174 -5.21 -17.10 -9.49
N GLY A 175 -5.60 -15.91 -9.98
CA GLY A 175 -5.94 -14.78 -9.15
C GLY A 175 -7.13 -15.12 -8.23
N SER A 176 -7.08 -14.70 -6.98
CA SER A 176 -8.08 -15.09 -5.98
C SER A 176 -8.26 -14.04 -4.89
N ILE A 177 -9.27 -14.22 -4.05
CA ILE A 177 -9.49 -13.41 -2.86
C ILE A 177 -9.42 -14.31 -1.62
N THR A 178 -8.58 -13.95 -0.66
CA THR A 178 -8.54 -14.57 0.66
C THR A 178 -9.38 -13.75 1.64
N VAL A 179 -10.30 -14.41 2.37
CA VAL A 179 -11.10 -13.78 3.41
C VAL A 179 -10.87 -14.53 4.72
N ILE A 180 -10.45 -13.82 5.77
CA ILE A 180 -10.19 -14.34 7.10
C ILE A 180 -11.24 -13.78 8.06
N ASP A 181 -11.99 -14.64 8.76
CA ASP A 181 -12.92 -14.24 9.82
C ASP A 181 -12.16 -14.24 11.16
N LEU A 182 -11.87 -13.04 11.66
CA LEU A 182 -11.23 -12.84 12.96
C LEU A 182 -12.26 -13.04 14.08
N LYS A 183 -12.53 -14.28 14.39
CA LYS A 183 -13.35 -14.58 15.58
C LYS A 183 -12.59 -14.11 16.81
N LYS A 184 -13.20 -13.19 17.59
CA LYS A 184 -12.70 -12.87 18.92
C LYS A 184 -12.60 -14.18 19.69
N LYS A 185 -11.38 -14.60 20.08
CA LYS A 185 -11.22 -15.64 21.08
C LYS A 185 -11.92 -15.14 22.33
N GLU A 186 -13.04 -15.77 22.73
CA GLU A 186 -13.59 -15.58 24.06
C GLU A 186 -12.49 -16.01 25.06
N ILE A 187 -12.10 -15.06 25.91
CA ILE A 187 -11.13 -15.28 27.00
C ILE A 187 -11.87 -15.96 28.14
#